data_95a3c57862360154c94319ef5246af9c
#
_entry.id   95a3c57862360154c94319ef5246af9c
#
_cell.length_a   1.000
_cell.length_b   1.000
_cell.length_c   1.000
_cell.angle_alpha   90.00
_cell.angle_beta   90.00
_cell.angle_gamma   90.00
#
_symmetry.space_group_name_H-M   'P 1'
#
loop_
_entity.id
_entity.type
_entity.pdbx_description
1 polymer ?
#
loop_
_entity_poly.entity_id
_entity_poly.type
_entity_poly.pdbx_seq_one_letter_code
_entity_poly.pdbx_strand_id
1 'polypeptide(L)'
;FSKLLFIIRMVISMKSKIIENKKIKENNLLQAAFNLFTKEDITNVSVNDIVKNAGVAKGTFYLYFKDKYQIRDILIQKEAHRLFEEAHKQLEKNDIRNFEDSVIFLINQVLIRLENNPLILKFVERNLSWGVFHAQLNTAIDNDSFNLIKEFNEIATANGYEFENSEVILYLIVELTGSTCYNSILHSQPLPIEEYKPILFDSIRAILSQGKKKS
;
A
#
# COMPACT_ATOMS: atom_id res chain seq x y z
N PHE A 1 -36.58 -32.25 15.98
CA PHE A 1 -35.16 -32.05 15.72
C PHE A 1 -34.86 -31.62 14.28
N SER A 2 -35.47 -32.24 13.27
CA SER A 2 -35.24 -31.96 11.84
C SER A 2 -35.63 -30.53 11.41
N LYS A 3 -36.81 -30.02 11.84
CA LYS A 3 -37.24 -28.64 11.51
C LYS A 3 -36.36 -27.55 12.10
N LEU A 4 -35.87 -27.74 13.32
CA LEU A 4 -34.98 -26.77 13.97
C LEU A 4 -33.59 -26.68 13.26
N LEU A 5 -33.05 -27.83 12.86
CA LEU A 5 -31.80 -27.91 12.10
C LEU A 5 -31.91 -27.25 10.72
N PHE A 6 -33.06 -27.39 10.06
CA PHE A 6 -33.34 -26.74 8.77
C PHE A 6 -33.43 -25.23 8.91
N ILE A 7 -34.11 -24.70 9.94
CA ILE A 7 -34.21 -23.26 10.22
C ILE A 7 -32.83 -22.70 10.52
N ILE A 8 -32.02 -23.36 11.35
CA ILE A 8 -30.67 -22.94 11.69
C ILE A 8 -29.78 -22.84 10.43
N ARG A 9 -29.82 -23.90 9.56
CA ARG A 9 -29.09 -23.87 8.28
C ARG A 9 -29.54 -22.73 7.36
N MET A 10 -30.83 -22.47 7.28
CA MET A 10 -31.41 -21.41 6.48
C MET A 10 -30.97 -20.01 6.98
N VAL A 11 -30.99 -19.78 8.30
CA VAL A 11 -30.53 -18.52 8.92
C VAL A 11 -29.03 -18.32 8.72
N ILE A 12 -28.20 -19.35 8.85
CA ILE A 12 -26.74 -19.29 8.59
C ILE A 12 -26.49 -18.98 7.11
N SER A 13 -27.18 -19.64 6.18
CA SER A 13 -27.06 -19.38 4.75
C SER A 13 -27.49 -17.95 4.38
N MET A 14 -28.57 -17.45 4.96
CA MET A 14 -29.02 -16.06 4.75
C MET A 14 -27.99 -15.03 5.28
N LYS A 15 -27.43 -15.25 6.49
CA LYS A 15 -26.37 -14.38 7.03
C LYS A 15 -25.12 -14.39 6.16
N SER A 16 -24.69 -15.55 5.68
CA SER A 16 -23.56 -15.69 4.75
C SER A 16 -23.79 -14.87 3.46
N LYS A 17 -24.96 -15.02 2.82
CA LYS A 17 -25.33 -14.24 1.63
C LYS A 17 -25.38 -12.73 1.87
N ILE A 18 -25.86 -12.28 3.03
CA ILE A 18 -25.90 -10.85 3.36
C ILE A 18 -24.48 -10.30 3.50
N ILE A 19 -23.58 -11.03 4.16
CA ILE A 19 -22.17 -10.64 4.34
C ILE A 19 -21.47 -10.60 2.98
N GLU A 20 -21.67 -11.61 2.15
CA GLU A 20 -21.10 -11.68 0.81
C GLU A 20 -21.59 -10.53 -0.08
N ASN A 21 -22.88 -10.23 -0.09
CA ASN A 21 -23.45 -9.10 -0.82
C ASN A 21 -22.93 -7.75 -0.33
N LYS A 22 -22.66 -7.61 0.99
CA LYS A 22 -22.00 -6.41 1.52
C LYS A 22 -20.60 -6.27 0.97
N LYS A 23 -19.80 -7.32 1.03
CA LYS A 23 -18.41 -7.33 0.54
C LYS A 23 -18.33 -7.04 -0.98
N ILE A 24 -19.27 -7.58 -1.76
CA ILE A 24 -19.37 -7.30 -3.20
C ILE A 24 -19.64 -5.80 -3.46
N LYS A 25 -20.61 -5.19 -2.76
CA LYS A 25 -20.93 -3.77 -2.93
C LYS A 25 -19.77 -2.86 -2.51
N GLU A 26 -19.10 -3.17 -1.41
CA GLU A 26 -17.92 -2.46 -0.96
C GLU A 26 -16.79 -2.53 -2.00
N ASN A 27 -16.50 -3.72 -2.53
CA ASN A 27 -15.50 -3.91 -3.56
C ASN A 27 -15.85 -3.17 -4.86
N ASN A 28 -17.12 -3.15 -5.26
CA ASN A 28 -17.57 -2.40 -6.43
C ASN A 28 -17.34 -0.88 -6.26
N LEU A 29 -17.61 -0.35 -5.07
CA LEU A 29 -17.34 1.05 -4.74
C LEU A 29 -15.85 1.36 -4.76
N LEU A 30 -15.02 0.50 -4.17
CA LEU A 30 -13.55 0.64 -4.19
C LEU A 30 -13.01 0.60 -5.62
N GLN A 31 -13.45 -0.35 -6.44
CA GLN A 31 -13.00 -0.47 -7.83
C GLN A 31 -13.44 0.72 -8.68
N ALA A 32 -14.69 1.19 -8.52
CA ALA A 32 -15.20 2.37 -9.22
C ALA A 32 -14.41 3.63 -8.84
N ALA A 33 -14.15 3.82 -7.54
CA ALA A 33 -13.35 4.94 -7.06
C ALA A 33 -11.91 4.88 -7.57
N PHE A 34 -11.27 3.71 -7.54
CA PHE A 34 -9.91 3.51 -8.08
C PHE A 34 -9.83 3.89 -9.56
N ASN A 35 -10.77 3.41 -10.37
CA ASN A 35 -10.83 3.71 -11.81
C ASN A 35 -11.00 5.20 -12.11
N LEU A 36 -11.69 5.94 -11.25
CA LEU A 36 -11.87 7.39 -11.39
C LEU A 36 -10.61 8.14 -10.89
N PHE A 37 -10.10 7.83 -9.70
CA PHE A 37 -8.97 8.51 -9.09
C PHE A 37 -7.65 8.32 -9.83
N THR A 38 -7.51 7.23 -10.59
CA THR A 38 -6.35 7.03 -11.47
C THR A 38 -6.39 7.87 -12.74
N LYS A 39 -7.57 8.34 -13.15
CA LYS A 39 -7.78 9.14 -14.37
C LYS A 39 -7.81 10.63 -14.09
N GLU A 40 -8.41 11.01 -12.97
CA GLU A 40 -8.70 12.40 -12.61
C GLU A 40 -8.24 12.71 -11.19
N ASP A 41 -8.04 14.00 -10.91
CA ASP A 41 -7.81 14.44 -9.54
C ASP A 41 -9.04 14.16 -8.67
N ILE A 42 -8.82 13.73 -7.43
CA ILE A 42 -9.90 13.38 -6.50
C ILE A 42 -10.86 14.57 -6.25
N THR A 43 -10.37 15.80 -6.34
CA THR A 43 -11.21 17.01 -6.18
C THR A 43 -12.30 17.07 -7.24
N ASN A 44 -12.02 16.61 -8.45
CA ASN A 44 -12.92 16.59 -9.59
C ASN A 44 -13.92 15.42 -9.59
N VAL A 45 -13.64 14.36 -8.83
CA VAL A 45 -14.50 13.18 -8.73
C VAL A 45 -15.56 13.38 -7.64
N SER A 46 -16.83 13.22 -7.96
CA SER A 46 -17.92 13.27 -6.98
C SER A 46 -18.33 11.89 -6.47
N VAL A 47 -18.98 11.84 -5.31
CA VAL A 47 -19.61 10.61 -4.81
C VAL A 47 -20.65 10.07 -5.79
N ASN A 48 -21.35 10.97 -6.54
CA ASN A 48 -22.32 10.54 -7.54
C ASN A 48 -21.65 9.79 -8.70
N ASP A 49 -20.46 10.19 -9.11
CA ASP A 49 -19.71 9.51 -10.16
C ASP A 49 -19.27 8.11 -9.69
N ILE A 50 -18.81 8.01 -8.46
CA ILE A 50 -18.40 6.73 -7.86
C ILE A 50 -19.58 5.76 -7.81
N VAL A 51 -20.74 6.15 -7.27
CA VAL A 51 -21.90 5.26 -7.14
C VAL A 51 -22.51 4.89 -8.48
N LYS A 52 -22.49 5.81 -9.46
CA LYS A 52 -22.93 5.55 -10.84
C LYS A 52 -22.06 4.48 -11.49
N ASN A 53 -20.74 4.59 -11.36
CA ASN A 53 -19.80 3.60 -11.87
C ASN A 53 -19.87 2.26 -11.12
N ALA A 54 -20.15 2.28 -9.83
CA ALA A 54 -20.30 1.08 -8.99
C ALA A 54 -21.65 0.37 -9.18
N GLY A 55 -22.62 1.00 -9.86
CA GLY A 55 -23.97 0.46 -10.03
C GLY A 55 -24.78 0.38 -8.72
N VAL A 56 -24.56 1.30 -7.78
CA VAL A 56 -25.24 1.32 -6.48
C VAL A 56 -25.93 2.65 -6.20
N ALA A 57 -26.90 2.67 -5.27
CA ALA A 57 -27.55 3.90 -4.84
C ALA A 57 -26.59 4.74 -3.95
N LYS A 58 -26.73 6.08 -3.99
CA LYS A 58 -25.93 7.01 -3.18
C LYS A 58 -25.97 6.70 -1.67
N GLY A 59 -27.12 6.31 -1.14
CA GLY A 59 -27.26 5.88 0.26
C GLY A 59 -26.40 4.64 0.59
N THR A 60 -26.15 3.77 -0.39
CA THR A 60 -25.29 2.60 -0.21
C THR A 60 -23.84 3.01 0.03
N PHE A 61 -23.34 4.06 -0.62
CA PHE A 61 -22.00 4.59 -0.40
C PHE A 61 -21.79 4.94 1.08
N TYR A 62 -22.70 5.70 1.66
CA TYR A 62 -22.60 6.17 3.04
C TYR A 62 -22.78 5.09 4.12
N LEU A 63 -23.19 3.87 3.73
CA LEU A 63 -23.14 2.70 4.61
C LEU A 63 -21.73 2.13 4.79
N TYR A 64 -20.82 2.43 3.87
CA TYR A 64 -19.44 1.90 3.84
C TYR A 64 -18.39 2.97 4.10
N PHE A 65 -18.59 4.18 3.58
CA PHE A 65 -17.58 5.23 3.58
C PHE A 65 -18.19 6.57 3.98
N LYS A 66 -17.47 7.31 4.81
CA LYS A 66 -17.86 8.65 5.25
C LYS A 66 -17.87 9.65 4.09
N ASP A 67 -16.83 9.59 3.26
CA ASP A 67 -16.62 10.49 2.12
C ASP A 67 -15.65 9.86 1.09
N LYS A 68 -15.39 10.58 0.00
CA LYS A 68 -14.48 10.15 -1.06
C LYS A 68 -13.00 10.10 -0.63
N TYR A 69 -12.63 10.84 0.41
CA TYR A 69 -11.27 10.86 0.93
C TYR A 69 -10.98 9.60 1.75
N GLN A 70 -11.94 9.13 2.53
CA GLN A 70 -11.82 7.86 3.24
C GLN A 70 -11.63 6.68 2.27
N ILE A 71 -12.40 6.64 1.16
CA ILE A 71 -12.23 5.56 0.16
C ILE A 71 -10.87 5.66 -0.53
N ARG A 72 -10.37 6.89 -0.81
CA ARG A 72 -9.00 7.11 -1.32
C ARG A 72 -7.97 6.53 -0.36
N ASP A 73 -8.03 6.87 0.92
CA ASP A 73 -7.07 6.44 1.93
C ASP A 73 -7.02 4.91 2.04
N ILE A 74 -8.18 4.26 2.02
CA ILE A 74 -8.28 2.79 1.99
C ILE A 74 -7.65 2.22 0.72
N LEU A 75 -7.85 2.85 -0.44
CA LEU A 75 -7.26 2.40 -1.70
C LEU A 75 -5.74 2.52 -1.69
N ILE A 76 -5.18 3.63 -1.18
CA ILE A 76 -3.73 3.80 -1.06
C ILE A 76 -3.17 2.75 -0.11
N GLN A 77 -3.85 2.52 1.02
CA GLN A 77 -3.46 1.48 1.97
C GLN A 77 -3.40 0.10 1.31
N LYS A 78 -4.41 -0.28 0.57
CA LYS A 78 -4.46 -1.57 -0.13
C LYS A 78 -3.36 -1.69 -1.19
N GLU A 79 -3.11 -0.65 -1.96
CA GLU A 79 -2.06 -0.68 -2.99
C GLU A 79 -0.66 -0.71 -2.37
N ALA A 80 -0.40 0.06 -1.32
CA ALA A 80 0.87 0.03 -0.61
C ALA A 80 1.13 -1.36 -0.02
N HIS A 81 0.15 -1.93 0.68
CA HIS A 81 0.25 -3.28 1.23
C HIS A 81 0.57 -4.32 0.13
N ARG A 82 -0.14 -4.27 -0.99
CA ARG A 82 0.08 -5.18 -2.12
C ARG A 82 1.49 -5.05 -2.70
N LEU A 83 1.98 -3.84 -2.87
CA LEU A 83 3.33 -3.58 -3.37
C LEU A 83 4.39 -4.17 -2.45
N PHE A 84 4.25 -3.96 -1.15
CA PHE A 84 5.18 -4.51 -0.14
C PHE A 84 5.11 -6.03 -0.03
N GLU A 85 3.90 -6.61 0.01
CA GLU A 85 3.75 -8.07 0.05
C GLU A 85 4.38 -8.76 -1.16
N GLU A 86 4.16 -8.21 -2.36
CA GLU A 86 4.75 -8.76 -3.58
C GLU A 86 6.28 -8.65 -3.56
N ALA A 87 6.83 -7.51 -3.11
CA ALA A 87 8.27 -7.31 -2.96
C ALA A 87 8.86 -8.27 -1.92
N HIS A 88 8.20 -8.42 -0.77
CA HIS A 88 8.61 -9.33 0.29
C HIS A 88 8.64 -10.79 -0.16
N LYS A 89 7.59 -11.26 -0.85
CA LYS A 89 7.56 -12.61 -1.45
C LYS A 89 8.70 -12.85 -2.46
N GLN A 90 9.20 -11.81 -3.12
CA GLN A 90 10.38 -11.91 -3.96
C GLN A 90 11.66 -11.95 -3.12
N LEU A 91 11.74 -11.18 -2.04
CA LEU A 91 12.88 -11.19 -1.13
C LEU A 91 13.09 -12.60 -0.51
N GLU A 92 12.02 -13.24 -0.04
CA GLU A 92 12.06 -14.60 0.52
C GLU A 92 12.62 -15.66 -0.43
N LYS A 93 12.47 -15.46 -1.75
CA LYS A 93 12.98 -16.36 -2.79
C LYS A 93 14.46 -16.14 -3.10
N ASN A 94 15.04 -15.04 -2.61
CA ASN A 94 16.43 -14.67 -2.85
C ASN A 94 17.18 -14.73 -1.52
N ASP A 95 18.32 -15.41 -1.45
CA ASP A 95 19.15 -15.52 -0.24
C ASP A 95 19.93 -14.21 0.02
N ILE A 96 19.19 -13.11 0.24
CA ILE A 96 19.77 -11.80 0.57
C ILE A 96 19.82 -11.68 2.09
N ARG A 97 21.04 -11.69 2.66
CA ARG A 97 21.26 -11.70 4.12
C ARG A 97 21.66 -10.35 4.68
N ASN A 98 22.17 -9.46 3.86
CA ASN A 98 22.58 -8.13 4.28
C ASN A 98 21.37 -7.21 4.39
N PHE A 99 21.24 -6.50 5.51
CA PHE A 99 20.11 -5.60 5.77
C PHE A 99 19.96 -4.51 4.72
N GLU A 100 21.04 -3.80 4.37
CA GLU A 100 20.98 -2.74 3.37
C GLU A 100 20.56 -3.28 2.00
N ASP A 101 21.12 -4.43 1.61
CA ASP A 101 20.79 -5.09 0.34
C ASP A 101 19.34 -5.58 0.32
N SER A 102 18.81 -6.06 1.44
CA SER A 102 17.40 -6.42 1.56
C SER A 102 16.47 -5.22 1.34
N VAL A 103 16.77 -4.08 1.98
CA VAL A 103 16.00 -2.84 1.82
C VAL A 103 16.08 -2.35 0.36
N ILE A 104 17.28 -2.32 -0.23
CA ILE A 104 17.47 -1.92 -1.63
C ILE A 104 16.70 -2.85 -2.58
N PHE A 105 16.76 -4.15 -2.33
CA PHE A 105 16.02 -5.12 -3.14
C PHE A 105 14.51 -4.87 -3.09
N LEU A 106 13.94 -4.68 -1.89
CA LEU A 106 12.51 -4.39 -1.72
C LEU A 106 12.11 -3.12 -2.47
N ILE A 107 12.90 -2.04 -2.35
CA ILE A 107 12.66 -0.79 -3.05
C ILE A 107 12.71 -1.00 -4.57
N ASN A 108 13.71 -1.74 -5.07
CA ASN A 108 13.82 -2.02 -6.49
C ASN A 108 12.61 -2.81 -7.02
N GLN A 109 12.11 -3.81 -6.27
CA GLN A 109 10.91 -4.55 -6.66
C GLN A 109 9.67 -3.63 -6.73
N VAL A 110 9.52 -2.72 -5.77
CA VAL A 110 8.44 -1.71 -5.79
C VAL A 110 8.57 -0.80 -7.01
N LEU A 111 9.78 -0.30 -7.30
CA LEU A 111 10.04 0.55 -8.48
C LEU A 111 9.71 -0.16 -9.79
N ILE A 112 10.17 -1.41 -9.98
CA ILE A 112 9.83 -2.23 -11.17
C ILE A 112 8.31 -2.34 -11.33
N ARG A 113 7.58 -2.51 -10.23
CA ARG A 113 6.12 -2.59 -10.26
C ARG A 113 5.47 -1.27 -10.68
N LEU A 114 5.97 -0.15 -10.16
CA LEU A 114 5.49 1.19 -10.49
C LEU A 114 5.80 1.59 -11.93
N GLU A 115 6.98 1.22 -12.45
CA GLU A 115 7.35 1.37 -13.85
C GLU A 115 6.38 0.67 -14.79
N ASN A 116 6.00 -0.56 -14.44
CA ASN A 116 5.05 -1.35 -15.21
C ASN A 116 3.59 -0.90 -15.04
N ASN A 117 3.30 0.04 -14.13
CA ASN A 117 1.95 0.48 -13.81
C ASN A 117 1.84 1.99 -13.57
N PRO A 118 1.96 2.82 -14.62
CA PRO A 118 1.96 4.28 -14.49
C PRO A 118 0.70 4.86 -13.81
N LEU A 119 -0.43 4.15 -13.89
CA LEU A 119 -1.67 4.58 -13.21
C LEU A 119 -1.55 4.45 -11.69
N ILE A 120 -0.97 3.36 -11.21
CA ILE A 120 -0.71 3.17 -9.78
C ILE A 120 0.32 4.19 -9.29
N LEU A 121 1.39 4.40 -10.04
CA LEU A 121 2.40 5.41 -9.72
C LEU A 121 1.78 6.80 -9.54
N LYS A 122 0.97 7.27 -10.50
CA LYS A 122 0.27 8.56 -10.42
C LYS A 122 -0.70 8.64 -9.26
N PHE A 123 -1.40 7.55 -8.97
CA PHE A 123 -2.35 7.49 -7.87
C PHE A 123 -1.66 7.55 -6.51
N VAL A 124 -0.58 6.80 -6.32
CA VAL A 124 0.17 6.75 -5.07
C VAL A 124 0.89 8.08 -4.83
N GLU A 125 1.60 8.61 -5.83
CA GLU A 125 2.35 9.87 -5.69
C GLU A 125 1.45 11.03 -5.27
N ARG A 126 0.30 11.19 -5.92
CA ARG A 126 -0.62 12.30 -5.63
C ARG A 126 -1.30 12.23 -4.27
N ASN A 127 -1.41 11.04 -3.70
CA ASN A 127 -2.30 10.79 -2.58
C ASN A 127 -1.60 10.23 -1.34
N LEU A 128 -0.34 9.78 -1.45
CA LEU A 128 0.41 9.34 -0.29
C LEU A 128 0.76 10.55 0.57
N SER A 129 0.34 10.54 1.82
CA SER A 129 0.65 11.55 2.82
C SER A 129 1.19 10.88 4.07
N TRP A 130 1.83 11.66 4.96
CA TRP A 130 2.31 11.17 6.25
C TRP A 130 1.21 10.41 7.01
N GLY A 131 -0.01 10.94 7.07
CA GLY A 131 -1.12 10.29 7.80
C GLY A 131 -1.50 8.93 7.22
N VAL A 132 -1.50 8.81 5.89
CA VAL A 132 -1.77 7.54 5.21
C VAL A 132 -0.62 6.56 5.43
N PHE A 133 0.63 7.01 5.30
CA PHE A 133 1.82 6.21 5.56
C PHE A 133 1.86 5.71 7.00
N HIS A 134 1.66 6.60 7.99
CA HIS A 134 1.65 6.25 9.40
C HIS A 134 0.54 5.26 9.77
N ALA A 135 -0.65 5.40 9.19
CA ALA A 135 -1.72 4.44 9.36
C ALA A 135 -1.33 3.05 8.84
N GLN A 136 -0.55 2.96 7.74
CA GLN A 136 -0.04 1.70 7.19
C GLN A 136 0.93 0.99 8.13
N LEU A 137 1.82 1.75 8.75
CA LEU A 137 2.83 1.18 9.64
C LEU A 137 2.23 0.48 10.85
N ASN A 138 1.03 0.91 11.26
CA ASN A 138 0.38 0.50 12.51
C ASN A 138 -0.88 -0.35 12.34
N THR A 139 -1.40 -0.51 11.10
CA THR A 139 -2.61 -1.32 10.86
C THR A 139 -2.26 -2.74 10.44
N ALA A 140 -2.63 -3.71 11.29
CA ALA A 140 -2.85 -5.07 10.85
C ALA A 140 -4.09 -5.09 9.93
N ILE A 141 -3.89 -5.13 8.62
CA ILE A 141 -4.98 -5.36 7.68
C ILE A 141 -5.22 -6.88 7.65
N ASP A 142 -6.40 -7.29 8.12
CA ASP A 142 -6.86 -8.69 8.18
C ASP A 142 -5.89 -9.65 8.90
N ASN A 143 -6.08 -9.88 10.18
CA ASN A 143 -5.56 -10.98 11.06
C ASN A 143 -4.19 -11.63 10.77
N ASP A 144 -3.54 -11.34 9.64
CA ASP A 144 -2.19 -11.72 9.24
C ASP A 144 -1.35 -10.44 9.24
N SER A 145 -0.81 -10.12 10.39
CA SER A 145 -0.24 -8.81 10.69
C SER A 145 1.18 -8.67 10.14
N PHE A 146 1.33 -8.31 8.89
CA PHE A 146 2.55 -7.72 8.38
C PHE A 146 2.72 -6.32 9.01
N ASN A 147 3.64 -6.20 9.95
CA ASN A 147 4.01 -4.92 10.55
C ASN A 147 5.38 -4.51 10.02
N LEU A 148 5.39 -3.60 9.05
CA LEU A 148 6.60 -3.14 8.36
C LEU A 148 7.66 -2.62 9.32
N ILE A 149 7.28 -1.85 10.34
CA ILE A 149 8.24 -1.32 11.33
C ILE A 149 8.85 -2.44 12.17
N LYS A 150 8.02 -3.38 12.62
CA LYS A 150 8.48 -4.51 13.43
C LYS A 150 9.48 -5.35 12.63
N GLU A 151 9.14 -5.72 11.42
CA GLU A 151 10.00 -6.52 10.54
C GLU A 151 11.30 -5.77 10.20
N PHE A 152 11.21 -4.48 9.85
CA PHE A 152 12.37 -3.64 9.62
C PHE A 152 13.32 -3.65 10.83
N ASN A 153 12.79 -3.47 12.04
CA ASN A 153 13.60 -3.46 13.27
C ASN A 153 14.20 -4.83 13.59
N GLU A 154 13.47 -5.91 13.37
CA GLU A 154 13.95 -7.28 13.60
C GLU A 154 15.13 -7.60 12.69
N ILE A 155 15.00 -7.32 11.38
CA ILE A 155 16.06 -7.55 10.40
C ILE A 155 17.24 -6.60 10.65
N ALA A 156 16.99 -5.33 10.95
CA ALA A 156 18.02 -4.35 11.28
C ALA A 156 18.85 -4.81 12.50
N THR A 157 18.19 -5.17 13.59
CA THR A 157 18.83 -5.62 14.83
C THR A 157 19.66 -6.89 14.62
N ALA A 158 19.12 -7.86 13.87
CA ALA A 158 19.83 -9.09 13.54
C ALA A 158 21.12 -8.85 12.72
N ASN A 159 21.20 -7.71 12.02
CA ASN A 159 22.37 -7.30 11.22
C ASN A 159 23.24 -6.22 11.90
N GLY A 160 23.03 -5.94 13.19
CA GLY A 160 23.85 -4.98 13.94
C GLY A 160 23.49 -3.52 13.72
N TYR A 161 22.26 -3.24 13.28
CA TYR A 161 21.73 -1.89 13.15
C TYR A 161 20.76 -1.57 14.29
N GLU A 162 20.78 -0.33 14.73
CA GLU A 162 19.84 0.21 15.70
C GLU A 162 19.51 1.66 15.34
N PHE A 163 18.22 1.96 15.21
CA PHE A 163 17.74 3.28 14.86
C PHE A 163 17.02 3.89 16.05
N GLU A 164 17.32 5.16 16.36
CA GLU A 164 16.62 5.92 17.39
C GLU A 164 15.13 6.08 17.02
N ASN A 165 14.83 6.27 15.74
CA ASN A 165 13.47 6.38 15.22
C ASN A 165 13.31 5.72 13.84
N SER A 166 13.02 4.43 13.86
CA SER A 166 12.84 3.62 12.64
C SER A 166 11.71 4.11 11.74
N GLU A 167 10.65 4.67 12.33
CA GLU A 167 9.52 5.23 11.58
C GLU A 167 9.94 6.40 10.71
N VAL A 168 10.76 7.31 11.28
CA VAL A 168 11.31 8.44 10.51
C VAL A 168 12.25 7.97 9.41
N ILE A 169 13.10 6.98 9.68
CA ILE A 169 14.00 6.42 8.66
C ILE A 169 13.20 5.82 7.51
N LEU A 170 12.19 5.00 7.80
CA LEU A 170 11.32 4.43 6.78
C LEU A 170 10.57 5.51 5.99
N TYR A 171 10.06 6.53 6.68
CA TYR A 171 9.39 7.66 6.03
C TYR A 171 10.31 8.40 5.07
N LEU A 172 11.54 8.72 5.51
CA LEU A 172 12.55 9.37 4.64
C LEU A 172 12.84 8.55 3.39
N ILE A 173 12.99 7.22 3.53
CA ILE A 173 13.23 6.32 2.40
C ILE A 173 12.03 6.30 1.44
N VAL A 174 10.81 6.23 1.96
CA VAL A 174 9.59 6.21 1.15
C VAL A 174 9.39 7.53 0.41
N GLU A 175 9.54 8.68 1.10
CA GLU A 175 9.43 10.00 0.48
C GLU A 175 10.53 10.24 -0.55
N LEU A 176 11.78 9.90 -0.22
CA LEU A 176 12.88 10.01 -1.16
C LEU A 176 12.59 9.20 -2.43
N THR A 177 12.18 7.94 -2.28
CA THR A 177 11.88 7.06 -3.40
C THR A 177 10.66 7.56 -4.19
N GLY A 178 9.55 7.83 -3.53
CA GLY A 178 8.29 8.20 -4.16
C GLY A 178 8.39 9.52 -4.93
N SER A 179 8.85 10.57 -4.26
CA SER A 179 8.91 11.91 -4.84
C SER A 179 9.94 12.04 -5.95
N THR A 180 11.12 11.40 -5.82
CA THR A 180 12.20 11.58 -6.80
C THR A 180 12.08 10.63 -8.00
N CYS A 181 11.56 9.41 -7.83
CA CYS A 181 11.43 8.46 -8.94
C CYS A 181 10.26 8.75 -9.86
N TYR A 182 9.24 9.49 -9.41
CA TYR A 182 8.06 9.81 -10.21
C TYR A 182 8.43 10.43 -11.58
N ASN A 183 9.21 11.51 -11.54
CA ASN A 183 9.64 12.20 -12.75
C ASN A 183 10.61 11.36 -13.60
N SER A 184 11.49 10.58 -12.96
CA SER A 184 12.41 9.68 -13.66
C SER A 184 11.66 8.59 -14.43
N ILE A 185 10.61 8.01 -13.84
CA ILE A 185 9.79 6.95 -14.46
C ILE A 185 8.93 7.53 -15.61
N LEU A 186 8.23 8.66 -15.39
CA LEU A 186 7.26 9.16 -16.36
C LEU A 186 7.86 10.05 -17.42
N HIS A 187 8.92 10.77 -17.11
CA HIS A 187 9.45 11.87 -17.93
C HIS A 187 10.95 11.75 -18.21
N SER A 188 11.63 10.73 -17.68
CA SER A 188 13.08 10.56 -17.79
C SER A 188 13.86 11.78 -17.27
N GLN A 189 13.37 12.43 -16.21
CA GLN A 189 13.95 13.65 -15.62
C GLN A 189 14.16 13.51 -14.12
N PRO A 190 15.32 13.98 -13.57
CA PRO A 190 16.46 14.56 -14.28
C PRO A 190 17.26 13.53 -15.10
N LEU A 191 17.05 12.23 -14.84
CA LEU A 191 17.66 11.08 -15.54
C LEU A 191 16.60 10.00 -15.78
N PRO A 192 16.76 9.15 -16.79
CA PRO A 192 16.01 7.91 -16.92
C PRO A 192 16.14 7.06 -15.65
N ILE A 193 15.10 6.32 -15.30
CA ILE A 193 15.03 5.60 -14.02
C ILE A 193 16.19 4.61 -13.83
N GLU A 194 16.66 3.94 -14.89
CA GLU A 194 17.77 2.99 -14.81
C GLU A 194 19.11 3.67 -14.47
N GLU A 195 19.29 4.93 -14.89
CA GLU A 195 20.46 5.74 -14.52
C GLU A 195 20.30 6.37 -13.14
N TYR A 196 19.04 6.62 -12.72
CA TYR A 196 18.71 7.22 -11.44
C TYR A 196 18.80 6.23 -10.26
N LYS A 197 18.39 4.97 -10.47
CA LYS A 197 18.39 3.91 -9.43
C LYS A 197 19.71 3.79 -8.66
N PRO A 198 20.89 3.73 -9.29
CA PRO A 198 22.15 3.64 -8.54
C PRO A 198 22.34 4.79 -7.56
N ILE A 199 22.05 6.04 -7.97
CA ILE A 199 22.19 7.24 -7.14
C ILE A 199 21.22 7.21 -5.96
N LEU A 200 19.97 6.80 -6.22
CA LEU A 200 18.97 6.60 -5.18
C LEU A 200 19.42 5.56 -4.16
N PHE A 201 19.88 4.41 -4.62
CA PHE A 201 20.28 3.30 -3.75
C PHE A 201 21.47 3.67 -2.88
N ASP A 202 22.46 4.38 -3.40
CA ASP A 202 23.56 4.91 -2.61
C ASP A 202 23.10 5.92 -1.55
N SER A 203 22.13 6.77 -1.90
CA SER A 203 21.54 7.72 -0.95
C SER A 203 20.78 6.99 0.18
N ILE A 204 20.04 5.93 -0.15
CA ILE A 204 19.34 5.10 0.84
C ILE A 204 20.34 4.37 1.73
N ARG A 205 21.43 3.81 1.18
CA ARG A 205 22.51 3.21 1.99
C ARG A 205 23.10 4.20 2.97
N ALA A 206 23.31 5.46 2.56
CA ALA A 206 23.78 6.51 3.45
C ALA A 206 22.80 6.81 4.59
N ILE A 207 21.50 6.80 4.32
CA ILE A 207 20.47 6.91 5.36
C ILE A 207 20.53 5.72 6.33
N LEU A 208 20.57 4.48 5.80
CA LEU A 208 20.59 3.27 6.61
C LEU A 208 21.87 3.15 7.45
N SER A 209 23.01 3.64 6.95
CA SER A 209 24.30 3.58 7.65
C SER A 209 24.31 4.35 8.98
N GLN A 210 23.37 5.30 9.17
CA GLN A 210 23.22 6.03 10.43
C GLN A 210 22.82 5.11 11.60
N GLY A 211 22.18 3.96 11.31
CA GLY A 211 21.81 2.97 12.32
C GLY A 211 22.89 1.95 12.65
N LYS A 212 24.06 1.99 12.00
CA LYS A 212 25.16 1.08 12.34
C LYS A 212 25.66 1.31 13.76
N LYS A 213 25.67 0.26 14.57
CA LYS A 213 26.30 0.32 15.88
C LYS A 213 27.79 0.62 15.71
N LYS A 214 28.25 1.69 16.38
CA LYS A 214 29.68 1.96 16.47
C LYS A 214 30.32 0.85 17.27
N SER A 215 31.26 0.15 16.65
CA SER A 215 32.10 -0.88 17.29
C SER A 215 32.95 -0.28 18.36
#